data_713137a6406bcd2b6404391dfbaffc71
#
_entry.id   713137a6406bcd2b6404391dfbaffc71
#
_cell.length_a   1.000
_cell.length_b   1.000
_cell.length_c   1.000
_cell.angle_alpha   90.00
_cell.angle_beta   90.00
_cell.angle_gamma   90.00
#
_symmetry.space_group_name_H-M   'P 1'
#
loop_
_entity.id
_entity.type
_entity.pdbx_description
1 polymer ?
#
loop_
_entity_poly.entity_id
_entity_poly.type
_entity_poly.pdbx_seq_one_letter_code
_entity_poly.pdbx_strand_id
1 'polypeptide(L)'
;MNEGDQERRTVSPQGYVLGADEGEHLIHFRDHGQIVIKAGSATGFDNLALGTQQVTVGAGVPIHRHLKMNEAFYVLEGSGVFILNDIRHSFEKGGTIFIAKNSWHGFINPDQELLLLWIMSPAGLDCFFRETCSPPGQPPKQLTREQIKEIALKYATEFR
;
A
#
# COMPACT_ATOMS: atom_id res chain seq x y z
N MET A 1 27.62 -15.74 -20.96
CA MET A 1 27.01 -14.41 -20.93
C MET A 1 25.60 -14.52 -21.49
N ASN A 2 24.61 -14.60 -20.62
CA ASN A 2 23.22 -14.45 -20.99
C ASN A 2 22.65 -13.36 -20.10
N GLU A 3 22.54 -12.19 -20.69
CA GLU A 3 21.80 -11.08 -20.12
C GLU A 3 20.33 -11.47 -20.11
N GLY A 4 19.79 -11.66 -18.92
CA GLY A 4 18.37 -11.91 -18.73
C GLY A 4 17.58 -10.68 -19.19
N ASP A 5 16.95 -10.81 -20.32
CA ASP A 5 15.91 -9.91 -20.82
C ASP A 5 14.79 -9.85 -19.79
N GLN A 6 14.83 -8.85 -18.91
CA GLN A 6 13.64 -8.43 -18.22
C GLN A 6 12.74 -7.77 -19.26
N GLU A 7 11.91 -8.58 -19.91
CA GLU A 7 10.81 -8.06 -20.71
C GLU A 7 10.04 -7.05 -19.86
N ARG A 8 10.25 -5.77 -20.13
CA ARG A 8 9.31 -4.72 -19.73
C ARG A 8 7.99 -5.11 -20.38
N ARG A 9 7.07 -5.65 -19.58
CA ARG A 9 5.69 -5.87 -20.02
C ARG A 9 5.21 -4.56 -20.61
N THR A 10 5.12 -4.48 -21.93
CA THR A 10 4.49 -3.36 -22.61
C THR A 10 3.03 -3.36 -22.19
N VAL A 11 2.66 -2.36 -21.40
CA VAL A 11 1.29 -2.21 -20.93
C VAL A 11 0.39 -2.01 -22.14
N SER A 12 -0.57 -2.91 -22.33
CA SER A 12 -1.59 -2.73 -23.33
C SER A 12 -2.44 -1.51 -22.96
N PRO A 13 -2.66 -0.54 -23.87
CA PRO A 13 -3.54 0.60 -23.59
C PRO A 13 -5.00 0.19 -23.35
N GLN A 14 -5.34 -1.05 -23.55
CA GLN A 14 -6.68 -1.62 -23.33
C GLN A 14 -6.86 -2.27 -21.95
N GLY A 15 -5.81 -2.30 -21.12
CA GLY A 15 -5.84 -2.96 -19.82
C GLY A 15 -5.25 -4.38 -19.84
N TYR A 16 -5.32 -5.08 -18.72
CA TYR A 16 -4.81 -6.45 -18.57
C TYR A 16 -5.59 -7.22 -17.50
N VAL A 17 -5.43 -8.53 -17.50
CA VAL A 17 -5.95 -9.42 -16.45
C VAL A 17 -4.75 -10.05 -15.73
N LEU A 18 -4.76 -10.04 -14.41
CA LEU A 18 -3.78 -10.70 -13.56
C LEU A 18 -4.44 -11.86 -12.82
N GLY A 19 -3.73 -12.98 -12.73
CA GLY A 19 -4.08 -14.06 -11.80
C GLY A 19 -3.94 -13.64 -10.34
N ALA A 20 -4.40 -14.47 -9.44
CA ALA A 20 -4.42 -14.18 -8.00
C ALA A 20 -3.03 -13.81 -7.46
N ASP A 21 -2.00 -14.54 -7.87
CA ASP A 21 -0.61 -14.35 -7.39
C ASP A 21 0.24 -13.48 -8.31
N GLU A 22 -0.34 -12.89 -9.35
CA GLU A 22 0.38 -12.01 -10.27
C GLU A 22 0.38 -10.57 -9.78
N GLY A 23 1.46 -9.86 -10.11
CA GLY A 23 1.70 -8.47 -9.73
C GLY A 23 3.14 -8.26 -9.28
N GLU A 24 3.46 -7.07 -8.81
CA GLU A 24 4.75 -6.76 -8.24
C GLU A 24 4.73 -7.04 -6.73
N HIS A 25 5.49 -8.04 -6.30
CA HIS A 25 5.58 -8.46 -4.90
C HIS A 25 6.67 -7.69 -4.17
N LEU A 26 6.32 -7.13 -3.03
CA LEU A 26 7.22 -6.42 -2.14
C LEU A 26 7.00 -6.87 -0.69
N ILE A 27 8.04 -6.72 0.13
CA ILE A 27 8.00 -6.96 1.58
C ILE A 27 8.10 -5.62 2.29
N HIS A 28 7.10 -5.35 3.12
CA HIS A 28 7.00 -4.08 3.83
C HIS A 28 8.12 -3.92 4.86
N PHE A 29 8.74 -2.74 4.89
CA PHE A 29 9.91 -2.45 5.73
C PHE A 29 9.63 -2.55 7.24
N ARG A 30 8.40 -2.26 7.69
CA ARG A 30 8.05 -2.18 9.11
C ARG A 30 7.67 -3.52 9.72
N ASP A 31 6.73 -4.22 9.10
CA ASP A 31 6.13 -5.42 9.66
C ASP A 31 6.39 -6.71 8.85
N HIS A 32 7.10 -6.55 7.75
CA HIS A 32 7.44 -7.62 6.81
C HIS A 32 6.20 -8.29 6.16
N GLY A 33 5.04 -7.65 6.25
CA GLY A 33 3.85 -8.05 5.53
C GLY A 33 4.04 -7.94 4.02
N GLN A 34 3.37 -8.79 3.27
CA GLN A 34 3.44 -8.78 1.82
C GLN A 34 2.60 -7.64 1.23
N ILE A 35 3.15 -6.94 0.26
CA ILE A 35 2.44 -6.00 -0.60
C ILE A 35 2.50 -6.54 -2.02
N VAL A 36 1.36 -6.52 -2.71
CA VAL A 36 1.30 -6.87 -4.13
C VAL A 36 0.69 -5.71 -4.90
N ILE A 37 1.49 -5.02 -5.69
CA ILE A 37 1.00 -3.95 -6.56
C ILE A 37 0.42 -4.58 -7.81
N LYS A 38 -0.86 -4.32 -8.08
CA LYS A 38 -1.61 -4.89 -9.19
C LYS A 38 -1.75 -3.91 -10.36
N ALA A 39 -1.87 -2.62 -10.08
CA ALA A 39 -1.89 -1.55 -11.07
C ALA A 39 -1.34 -0.25 -10.46
N GLY A 40 -0.84 0.64 -11.29
CA GLY A 40 -0.31 1.93 -10.86
C GLY A 40 0.48 2.61 -11.96
N SER A 41 1.28 3.61 -11.60
CA SER A 41 2.05 4.43 -12.53
C SER A 41 3.02 3.63 -13.39
N ALA A 42 3.69 2.61 -12.84
CA ALA A 42 4.60 1.74 -13.60
C ALA A 42 3.90 0.84 -14.62
N THR A 43 2.59 0.69 -14.53
CA THR A 43 1.75 -0.06 -15.48
C THR A 43 0.94 0.84 -16.42
N GLY A 44 1.26 2.14 -16.46
CA GLY A 44 0.65 3.11 -17.35
C GLY A 44 -0.67 3.72 -16.85
N PHE A 45 -1.01 3.53 -15.57
CA PHE A 45 -2.24 4.06 -14.96
C PHE A 45 -1.92 5.13 -13.90
N ASP A 46 -1.78 6.38 -14.34
CA ASP A 46 -1.46 7.49 -13.42
C ASP A 46 -2.66 7.94 -12.58
N ASN A 47 -3.88 7.60 -12.99
CA ASN A 47 -5.10 8.01 -12.30
C ASN A 47 -5.51 7.05 -11.17
N LEU A 48 -4.95 5.85 -11.12
CA LEU A 48 -5.31 4.83 -10.17
C LEU A 48 -4.12 3.93 -9.86
N ALA A 49 -3.92 3.63 -8.58
CA ALA A 49 -3.11 2.51 -8.15
C ALA A 49 -3.95 1.59 -7.28
N LEU A 50 -3.76 0.29 -7.40
CA LEU A 50 -4.39 -0.70 -6.53
C LEU A 50 -3.49 -1.89 -6.28
N GLY A 51 -3.71 -2.50 -5.15
CA GLY A 51 -2.99 -3.71 -4.77
C GLY A 51 -3.49 -4.26 -3.45
N THR A 52 -2.81 -5.27 -2.95
CA THR A 52 -3.12 -5.86 -1.66
C THR A 52 -2.00 -5.60 -0.66
N GLN A 53 -2.35 -5.53 0.60
CA GLN A 53 -1.40 -5.40 1.71
C GLN A 53 -1.79 -6.36 2.84
N GLN A 54 -0.85 -7.19 3.22
CA GLN A 54 -0.89 -7.95 4.46
C GLN A 54 -0.32 -7.09 5.59
N VAL A 55 -1.02 -6.99 6.70
CA VAL A 55 -0.56 -6.30 7.91
C VAL A 55 -0.50 -7.31 9.04
N THR A 56 0.69 -7.59 9.54
CA THR A 56 0.89 -8.59 10.58
C THR A 56 0.23 -8.18 11.90
N VAL A 57 -0.09 -9.16 12.73
CA VAL A 57 -0.78 -8.91 14.01
C VAL A 57 -0.04 -7.87 14.85
N GLY A 58 -0.78 -6.87 15.32
CA GLY A 58 -0.25 -5.80 16.17
C GLY A 58 0.53 -4.70 15.47
N ALA A 59 0.82 -4.84 14.17
CA ALA A 59 1.64 -3.86 13.44
C ALA A 59 0.92 -2.52 13.20
N GLY A 60 -0.35 -2.57 12.83
CA GLY A 60 -1.12 -1.38 12.49
C GLY A 60 -0.53 -0.54 11.36
N VAL A 61 -1.08 0.63 11.17
CA VAL A 61 -0.53 1.68 10.30
C VAL A 61 -0.55 3.00 11.08
N PRO A 62 0.61 3.70 11.20
CA PRO A 62 0.69 4.98 11.89
C PRO A 62 -0.23 6.04 11.28
N ILE A 63 -0.62 7.03 12.09
CA ILE A 63 -1.46 8.13 11.63
C ILE A 63 -0.71 8.95 10.58
N HIS A 64 -1.33 9.08 9.43
CA HIS A 64 -0.82 9.84 8.28
C HIS A 64 -1.97 10.44 7.47
N ARG A 65 -1.65 11.25 6.49
CA ARG A 65 -2.63 11.74 5.50
C ARG A 65 -2.01 11.83 4.12
N HIS A 66 -2.84 11.72 3.10
CA HIS A 66 -2.48 11.94 1.70
C HIS A 66 -2.92 13.33 1.26
N LEU A 67 -2.00 14.14 0.77
CA LEU A 67 -2.27 15.55 0.43
C LEU A 67 -2.97 15.71 -0.92
N LYS A 68 -2.81 14.73 -1.82
CA LYS A 68 -3.30 14.82 -3.21
C LYS A 68 -4.18 13.65 -3.64
N MET A 69 -4.28 12.60 -2.84
CA MET A 69 -4.90 11.34 -3.21
C MET A 69 -6.08 11.03 -2.28
N ASN A 70 -7.14 10.48 -2.85
CA ASN A 70 -8.15 9.76 -2.08
C ASN A 70 -7.74 8.29 -1.99
N GLU A 71 -8.11 7.63 -0.92
CA GLU A 71 -7.81 6.22 -0.69
C GLU A 71 -9.06 5.46 -0.30
N ALA A 72 -9.14 4.21 -0.68
CA ALA A 72 -10.14 3.29 -0.18
C ALA A 72 -9.51 1.96 0.19
N PHE A 73 -10.01 1.34 1.25
CA PHE A 73 -9.73 -0.05 1.59
C PHE A 73 -10.99 -0.89 1.48
N TYR A 74 -10.81 -2.11 0.98
CA TYR A 74 -11.75 -3.19 1.18
C TYR A 74 -11.08 -4.26 2.01
N VAL A 75 -11.70 -4.66 3.11
CA VAL A 75 -11.14 -5.64 4.04
C VAL A 75 -11.39 -7.04 3.52
N LEU A 76 -10.35 -7.68 3.01
CA LEU A 76 -10.43 -9.06 2.49
C LEU A 76 -10.42 -10.08 3.62
N GLU A 77 -9.58 -9.87 4.65
CA GLU A 77 -9.48 -10.72 5.84
C GLU A 77 -9.11 -9.89 7.07
N GLY A 78 -9.59 -10.32 8.25
CA GLY A 78 -9.24 -9.76 9.54
C GLY A 78 -10.20 -8.66 10.03
N SER A 79 -9.84 -8.08 11.15
CA SER A 79 -10.59 -7.00 11.83
C SER A 79 -9.65 -6.10 12.62
N GLY A 80 -10.14 -4.92 12.98
CA GLY A 80 -9.37 -3.96 13.76
C GLY A 80 -10.15 -2.68 14.05
N VAL A 81 -9.42 -1.63 14.41
CA VAL A 81 -9.96 -0.30 14.64
C VAL A 81 -9.30 0.69 13.71
N PHE A 82 -10.08 1.34 12.88
CA PHE A 82 -9.67 2.43 12.00
C PHE A 82 -9.83 3.77 12.71
N ILE A 83 -8.84 4.64 12.57
CA ILE A 83 -8.85 5.98 13.15
C ILE A 83 -8.95 6.96 11.99
N LEU A 84 -10.02 7.74 11.96
CA LEU A 84 -10.27 8.76 10.95
C LEU A 84 -10.52 10.10 11.63
N ASN A 85 -9.62 11.07 11.44
CA ASN A 85 -9.69 12.38 12.08
C ASN A 85 -9.95 12.29 13.60
N ASP A 86 -9.14 11.43 14.26
CA ASP A 86 -9.19 11.13 15.69
C ASP A 86 -10.45 10.36 16.18
N ILE A 87 -11.37 9.99 15.29
CA ILE A 87 -12.54 9.16 15.61
C ILE A 87 -12.22 7.68 15.32
N ARG A 88 -12.58 6.81 16.26
CA ARG A 88 -12.33 5.36 16.18
C ARG A 88 -13.54 4.65 15.59
N HIS A 89 -13.29 3.78 14.61
CA HIS A 89 -14.30 2.97 13.94
C HIS A 89 -13.85 1.50 13.93
N SER A 90 -14.65 0.58 14.42
CA SER A 90 -14.39 -0.84 14.25
C SER A 90 -14.62 -1.24 12.79
N PHE A 91 -13.78 -2.13 12.29
CA PHE A 91 -13.95 -2.73 10.97
C PHE A 91 -13.68 -4.23 11.00
N GLU A 92 -14.25 -4.94 10.05
CA GLU A 92 -14.09 -6.37 9.88
C GLU A 92 -14.11 -6.76 8.39
N LYS A 93 -13.86 -8.04 8.11
CA LYS A 93 -13.95 -8.62 6.76
C LYS A 93 -15.23 -8.19 6.04
N GLY A 94 -15.08 -7.77 4.79
CA GLY A 94 -16.15 -7.25 3.94
C GLY A 94 -16.43 -5.75 4.13
N GLY A 95 -15.82 -5.12 5.14
CA GLY A 95 -15.93 -3.68 5.36
C GLY A 95 -15.22 -2.86 4.29
N THR A 96 -15.73 -1.66 4.06
CA THR A 96 -15.13 -0.66 3.17
C THR A 96 -14.80 0.59 3.96
N ILE A 97 -13.61 1.13 3.75
CA ILE A 97 -13.13 2.35 4.38
C ILE A 97 -12.78 3.31 3.25
N PHE A 98 -13.41 4.48 3.22
CA PHE A 98 -13.10 5.54 2.26
C PHE A 98 -12.45 6.71 2.99
N ILE A 99 -11.33 7.21 2.44
CA ILE A 99 -10.53 8.28 3.03
C ILE A 99 -10.35 9.38 1.99
N ALA A 100 -10.95 10.53 2.27
CA ALA A 100 -10.73 11.70 1.45
C ALA A 100 -9.32 12.26 1.67
N LYS A 101 -8.71 12.82 0.63
CA LYS A 101 -7.43 13.52 0.76
C LYS A 101 -7.45 14.50 1.94
N ASN A 102 -6.29 14.71 2.56
CA ASN A 102 -6.09 15.54 3.76
C ASN A 102 -6.72 15.00 5.06
N SER A 103 -7.39 13.85 5.04
CA SER A 103 -7.90 13.24 6.27
C SER A 103 -6.80 12.48 7.00
N TRP A 104 -6.58 12.77 8.28
CA TRP A 104 -5.68 12.02 9.14
C TRP A 104 -6.26 10.64 9.43
N HIS A 105 -5.51 9.60 9.15
CA HIS A 105 -5.98 8.24 9.32
C HIS A 105 -4.86 7.24 9.62
N GLY A 106 -5.26 6.12 10.16
CA GLY A 106 -4.43 4.97 10.46
C GLY A 106 -5.28 3.86 11.07
N PHE A 107 -4.69 2.74 11.42
CA PHE A 107 -5.42 1.66 12.06
C PHE A 107 -4.55 0.81 12.97
N ILE A 108 -5.22 0.07 13.84
CA ILE A 108 -4.63 -0.92 14.74
C ILE A 108 -5.35 -2.25 14.56
N ASN A 109 -4.59 -3.35 14.61
CA ASN A 109 -5.09 -4.73 14.50
C ASN A 109 -4.43 -5.61 15.57
N PRO A 110 -4.81 -5.43 16.86
CA PRO A 110 -4.10 -6.08 17.96
C PRO A 110 -4.23 -7.60 17.96
N ASP A 111 -5.31 -8.13 17.41
CA ASP A 111 -5.71 -9.53 17.59
C ASP A 111 -5.62 -10.38 16.30
N GLN A 112 -5.63 -9.76 15.14
CA GLN A 112 -5.67 -10.46 13.86
C GLN A 112 -4.74 -9.85 12.83
N GLU A 113 -4.21 -10.70 11.95
CA GLU A 113 -3.59 -10.27 10.71
C GLU A 113 -4.67 -9.72 9.77
N LEU A 114 -4.31 -8.71 9.00
CA LEU A 114 -5.18 -8.13 7.98
C LEU A 114 -4.71 -8.47 6.59
N LEU A 115 -5.64 -8.68 5.68
CA LEU A 115 -5.43 -8.59 4.25
C LEU A 115 -6.38 -7.53 3.70
N LEU A 116 -5.81 -6.48 3.14
CA LEU A 116 -6.54 -5.33 2.62
C LEU A 116 -6.32 -5.21 1.11
N LEU A 117 -7.40 -4.95 0.36
CA LEU A 117 -7.29 -4.34 -0.96
C LEU A 117 -7.22 -2.83 -0.75
N TRP A 118 -6.16 -2.19 -1.23
CA TRP A 118 -6.05 -0.74 -1.24
C TRP A 118 -6.22 -0.20 -2.66
N ILE A 119 -6.90 0.94 -2.76
CA ILE A 119 -7.14 1.68 -4.00
C ILE A 119 -6.80 3.14 -3.74
N MET A 120 -5.98 3.73 -4.61
CA MET A 120 -5.54 5.11 -4.50
C MET A 120 -5.78 5.86 -5.80
N SER A 121 -6.35 7.04 -5.74
CA SER A 121 -6.59 7.91 -6.90
C SER A 121 -6.24 9.37 -6.59
N PRO A 122 -5.34 9.98 -7.40
CA PRO A 122 -4.46 9.40 -8.41
C PRO A 122 -3.47 8.38 -7.84
N ALA A 123 -2.69 7.72 -8.71
CA ALA A 123 -1.62 6.82 -8.29
C ALA A 123 -0.54 7.55 -7.49
N GLY A 124 0.22 6.83 -6.66
CA GLY A 124 1.28 7.41 -5.84
C GLY A 124 1.79 6.50 -4.74
N LEU A 125 0.90 5.77 -4.07
CA LEU A 125 1.27 4.85 -3.00
C LEU A 125 2.15 3.69 -3.52
N ASP A 126 1.93 3.25 -4.74
CA ASP A 126 2.76 2.26 -5.41
C ASP A 126 4.23 2.70 -5.50
N CYS A 127 4.49 3.98 -5.78
CA CYS A 127 5.85 4.53 -5.80
C CYS A 127 6.47 4.58 -4.41
N PHE A 128 5.70 4.96 -3.39
CA PHE A 128 6.16 4.93 -2.00
C PHE A 128 6.58 3.51 -1.58
N PHE A 129 5.78 2.51 -1.90
CA PHE A 129 6.12 1.11 -1.60
C PHE A 129 7.38 0.64 -2.33
N ARG A 130 7.56 0.99 -3.60
CA ARG A 130 8.81 0.63 -4.33
C ARG A 130 10.04 1.26 -3.70
N GLU A 131 9.94 2.48 -3.20
CA GLU A 131 11.07 3.17 -2.58
C GLU A 131 11.37 2.66 -1.15
N THR A 132 10.36 2.24 -0.39
CA THR A 132 10.52 1.85 1.02
C THR A 132 10.58 0.35 1.26
N CYS A 133 9.96 -0.46 0.43
CA CYS A 133 9.90 -1.91 0.58
C CYS A 133 11.02 -2.62 -0.19
N SER A 134 11.17 -3.90 0.04
CA SER A 134 12.18 -4.75 -0.61
C SER A 134 11.53 -5.85 -1.45
N PRO A 135 12.16 -6.29 -2.55
CA PRO A 135 11.72 -7.50 -3.24
C PRO A 135 11.75 -8.71 -2.30
N PRO A 136 10.90 -9.74 -2.53
CA PRO A 136 10.95 -10.99 -1.79
C PRO A 136 12.34 -11.64 -1.85
N GLY A 137 12.78 -12.20 -0.73
CA GLY A 137 14.10 -12.83 -0.60
C GLY A 137 15.26 -11.86 -0.35
N GLN A 138 15.01 -10.56 -0.37
CA GLN A 138 15.98 -9.55 0.06
C GLN A 138 15.66 -9.08 1.49
N PRO A 139 16.68 -8.66 2.26
CA PRO A 139 16.44 -8.13 3.60
C PRO A 139 15.61 -6.83 3.52
N PRO A 140 14.70 -6.61 4.49
CA PRO A 140 13.94 -5.36 4.57
C PRO A 140 14.86 -4.15 4.68
N LYS A 141 14.49 -3.05 4.04
CA LYS A 141 15.24 -1.79 4.14
C LYS A 141 15.22 -1.26 5.56
N GLN A 142 16.38 -0.86 6.03
CA GLN A 142 16.57 -0.24 7.35
C GLN A 142 16.44 1.28 7.19
N LEU A 143 15.21 1.79 7.35
CA LEU A 143 14.91 3.21 7.20
C LEU A 143 14.66 3.85 8.57
N THR A 144 15.27 5.01 8.81
CA THR A 144 14.94 5.81 9.99
C THR A 144 13.55 6.45 9.82
N ARG A 145 12.97 6.90 10.92
CA ARG A 145 11.69 7.61 10.90
C ARG A 145 11.74 8.87 10.02
N GLU A 146 12.86 9.58 10.08
CA GLU A 146 13.10 10.79 9.29
C GLU A 146 13.16 10.47 7.80
N GLN A 147 13.89 9.41 7.41
CA GLN A 147 13.95 8.97 6.02
C GLN A 147 12.57 8.56 5.49
N ILE A 148 11.78 7.84 6.29
CA ILE A 148 10.42 7.46 5.90
C ILE A 148 9.54 8.70 5.67
N LYS A 149 9.59 9.69 6.56
CA LYS A 149 8.86 10.94 6.41
C LYS A 149 9.29 11.73 5.17
N GLU A 150 10.58 11.79 4.90
CA GLU A 150 11.13 12.45 3.71
C GLU A 150 10.66 11.77 2.42
N ILE A 151 10.74 10.45 2.35
CA ILE A 151 10.25 9.68 1.20
C ILE A 151 8.74 9.87 1.03
N ALA A 152 7.97 9.80 2.12
CA ALA A 152 6.52 9.97 2.07
C ALA A 152 6.12 11.33 1.48
N LEU A 153 6.82 12.41 1.84
CA LEU A 153 6.55 13.75 1.30
C LEU A 153 6.76 13.84 -0.20
N LYS A 154 7.70 13.10 -0.80
CA LYS A 154 7.85 13.02 -2.25
C LYS A 154 6.56 12.53 -2.93
N TYR A 155 5.82 11.67 -2.25
CA TYR A 155 4.57 11.07 -2.73
C TYR A 155 3.34 11.70 -2.07
N ALA A 156 3.44 12.97 -1.70
CA ALA A 156 2.34 13.75 -1.11
C ALA A 156 1.67 13.06 0.08
N THR A 157 2.45 12.37 0.90
CA THR A 157 2.00 11.70 2.14
C THR A 157 2.76 12.29 3.34
N GLU A 158 2.03 12.59 4.41
CA GLU A 158 2.56 13.20 5.62
C GLU A 158 2.22 12.33 6.84
N PHE A 159 3.23 11.98 7.64
CA PHE A 159 3.06 11.29 8.92
C PHE A 159 2.98 12.29 10.08
N ARG A 160 2.12 11.99 11.05
CA ARG A 160 1.95 12.77 12.28
C ARG A 160 3.07 12.50 13.29
#